data_68ab09f7213d968dd03e56bd0c590357
#
_entry.id   68ab09f7213d968dd03e56bd0c590357
#
_cell.length_a   1.000
_cell.length_b   1.000
_cell.length_c   1.000
_cell.angle_alpha   90.00
_cell.angle_beta   90.00
_cell.angle_gamma   90.00
#
_symmetry.space_group_name_H-M   'P 1'
#
loop_
_entity.id
_entity.type
_entity.pdbx_description
1 polymer ?
#
loop_
_entity_poly.entity_id
_entity_poly.type
_entity_poly.pdbx_seq_one_letter_code
_entity_poly.pdbx_strand_id
1 'polypeptide(L)' 'MKKATMMIEGMHCASCASHIEKSLTKMGGVKNIRVNVLMKKGYADCEDRVTEEDVKKAVKKAGYTTTSVQFENN' A
#
# COMPACT_ATOMS: atom_id res chain seq x y z
N MET A 1 15.08 5.64 2.87
CA MET A 1 13.69 5.23 2.65
C MET A 1 13.47 3.82 3.21
N LYS A 2 12.28 3.54 3.65
CA LYS A 2 11.94 2.23 4.19
C LYS A 2 10.95 1.53 3.27
N LYS A 3 10.97 0.20 3.32
CA LYS A 3 10.08 -0.61 2.50
C LYS A 3 8.86 -1.00 3.30
N ALA A 4 7.68 -0.73 2.77
CA ALA A 4 6.43 -1.09 3.41
C ALA A 4 5.85 -2.32 2.73
N THR A 5 5.44 -3.29 3.53
CA THR A 5 4.71 -4.46 3.07
C THR A 5 3.35 -4.44 3.75
N MET A 6 2.29 -4.47 2.96
CA MET A 6 0.94 -4.38 3.50
C MET A 6 0.09 -5.56 3.01
N MET A 7 -0.73 -6.06 3.90
CA MET A 7 -1.72 -7.10 3.58
C MET A 7 -3.04 -6.40 3.29
N ILE A 8 -3.63 -6.67 2.13
CA ILE A 8 -4.84 -5.98 1.67
C ILE A 8 -5.98 -6.97 1.47
N GLU A 9 -7.13 -6.67 2.04
CA GLU A 9 -8.33 -7.47 1.88
C GLU A 9 -9.30 -6.80 0.91
N GLY A 10 -10.14 -7.60 0.26
CA GLY A 10 -11.15 -7.12 -0.68
C GLY A 10 -10.64 -6.93 -2.09
N MET A 11 -9.41 -7.30 -2.34
CA MET A 11 -8.79 -7.16 -3.65
C MET A 11 -9.02 -8.43 -4.47
N HIS A 12 -9.78 -8.29 -5.56
CA HIS A 12 -10.18 -9.45 -6.36
C HIS A 12 -9.70 -9.41 -7.81
N CYS A 13 -9.21 -8.30 -8.30
CA CYS A 13 -8.80 -8.17 -9.70
C CYS A 13 -7.73 -7.10 -9.87
N ALA A 14 -7.14 -7.06 -11.07
CA ALA A 14 -6.09 -6.09 -11.38
C ALA A 14 -6.55 -4.65 -11.26
N SER A 15 -7.82 -4.36 -11.53
CA SER A 15 -8.36 -3.01 -11.38
C SER A 15 -8.27 -2.54 -9.93
N CYS A 16 -8.50 -3.44 -8.99
CA CYS A 16 -8.37 -3.13 -7.56
C CYS A 16 -6.93 -2.73 -7.23
N ALA A 17 -5.96 -3.48 -7.75
CA ALA A 17 -4.56 -3.17 -7.55
C ALA A 17 -4.20 -1.78 -8.09
N SER A 18 -4.71 -1.45 -9.27
CA SER A 18 -4.47 -0.13 -9.87
C SER A 18 -5.05 0.99 -9.02
N HIS A 19 -6.22 0.80 -8.45
CA HIS A 19 -6.85 1.80 -7.57
C HIS A 19 -5.99 2.04 -6.33
N ILE A 20 -5.48 0.97 -5.75
CA ILE A 20 -4.63 1.06 -4.57
C ILE A 20 -3.33 1.78 -4.90
N GLU A 21 -2.71 1.44 -6.04
CA GLU A 21 -1.50 2.09 -6.49
C GLU A 21 -1.71 3.60 -6.67
N LYS A 22 -2.80 3.99 -7.30
CA LYS A 22 -3.13 5.40 -7.50
C LYS A 22 -3.34 6.12 -6.17
N SER A 23 -4.04 5.49 -5.25
CA SER A 23 -4.31 6.08 -3.94
C SER A 23 -3.02 6.31 -3.16
N LEU A 24 -2.12 5.33 -3.18
CA LEU A 24 -0.81 5.46 -2.53
C LEU A 24 0.04 6.55 -3.18
N THR A 25 0.02 6.62 -4.51
CA THR A 25 0.74 7.65 -5.25
C THR A 25 0.27 9.06 -4.87
N LYS A 26 -1.03 9.23 -4.71
CA LYS A 26 -1.61 10.52 -4.31
C LYS A 26 -1.22 10.94 -2.91
N MET A 27 -0.96 9.98 -2.05
CA MET A 27 -0.57 10.27 -0.67
C MET A 27 0.77 11.01 -0.59
N GLY A 28 1.67 10.74 -1.52
CA GLY A 28 3.01 11.32 -1.52
C GLY A 28 3.95 10.61 -0.57
N GLY A 29 5.24 10.75 -0.81
CA GLY A 29 6.26 10.11 0.02
C GLY A 29 6.38 8.61 -0.21
N VAL A 30 5.78 8.09 -1.28
CA VAL A 30 5.79 6.67 -1.59
C VAL A 30 6.25 6.48 -3.04
N LYS A 31 7.12 5.51 -3.26
CA LYS A 31 7.66 5.21 -4.59
C LYS A 31 7.69 3.71 -4.81
N ASN A 32 7.84 3.30 -6.07
CA ASN A 32 7.96 1.89 -6.46
C ASN A 32 6.85 1.03 -5.88
N ILE A 33 5.63 1.53 -6.02
CA ILE A 33 4.46 0.84 -5.51
C ILE A 33 4.17 -0.39 -6.36
N ARG A 34 4.02 -1.53 -5.69
CA ARG A 34 3.65 -2.79 -6.34
C ARG A 34 2.56 -3.47 -5.54
N VAL A 35 1.54 -3.92 -6.21
CA VAL A 35 0.44 -4.64 -5.59
C VAL A 35 0.27 -5.98 -6.26
N ASN A 36 0.22 -7.04 -5.47
CA ASN A 36 0.05 -8.40 -5.96
C ASN A 36 -1.32 -8.93 -5.54
N VAL A 37 -2.19 -9.12 -6.51
CA VAL A 37 -3.57 -9.58 -6.28
C VAL A 37 -3.60 -11.01 -5.77
N LEU A 38 -2.75 -11.88 -6.33
CA LEU A 38 -2.73 -13.29 -5.95
C LEU A 38 -2.33 -13.49 -4.49
N MET A 39 -1.35 -12.73 -4.05
CA MET A 39 -0.87 -12.82 -2.66
C MET A 39 -1.58 -11.87 -1.72
N LYS A 40 -2.42 -11.01 -2.24
CA LYS A 40 -3.15 -9.99 -1.49
C LYS A 40 -2.21 -9.09 -0.68
N LYS A 41 -1.06 -8.78 -1.28
CA LYS A 41 -0.01 -7.97 -0.65
C LYS A 41 0.32 -6.76 -1.50
N GLY A 42 0.71 -5.68 -0.84
CA GLY A 42 1.22 -4.51 -1.51
C GLY A 42 2.61 -4.17 -0.98
N TYR A 43 3.44 -3.63 -1.85
CA TYR A 43 4.80 -3.22 -1.51
C TYR A 43 5.02 -1.80 -1.98
N ALA A 44 5.72 -1.01 -1.19
CA ALA A 44 6.05 0.35 -1.58
C ALA A 44 7.28 0.83 -0.82
N ASP A 45 8.06 1.70 -1.46
CA ASP A 45 9.15 2.38 -0.78
C ASP A 45 8.61 3.69 -0.21
N CYS A 46 8.70 3.84 1.09
CA CYS A 46 8.15 4.99 1.80
C CYS A 46 9.24 5.86 2.41
N GLU A 47 9.00 7.16 2.47
CA GLU A 47 9.86 8.05 3.22
C GLU A 47 9.72 7.74 4.71
N ASP A 48 10.76 8.09 5.49
CA ASP A 48 10.78 7.80 6.92
C ASP A 48 9.61 8.43 7.68
N ARG A 49 9.07 9.54 7.16
CA ARG A 49 7.93 10.24 7.77
C ARG A 49 6.61 9.51 7.58
N VAL A 50 6.54 8.58 6.63
CA VAL A 50 5.32 7.85 6.35
C VAL A 50 5.06 6.83 7.44
N THR A 51 3.85 6.81 7.97
CA THR A 51 3.47 5.91 9.05
C THR A 51 2.51 4.83 8.56
N GLU A 52 2.33 3.81 9.39
CA GLU A 52 1.38 2.75 9.13
C GLU A 52 -0.03 3.30 8.90
N GLU A 53 -0.43 4.30 9.70
CA GLU A 53 -1.75 4.91 9.56
C GLU A 53 -1.92 5.60 8.21
N ASP A 54 -0.88 6.26 7.73
CA ASP A 54 -0.93 6.92 6.43
C ASP A 54 -1.21 5.91 5.32
N VAL A 55 -0.52 4.78 5.35
CA VAL A 55 -0.70 3.72 4.36
C VAL A 55 -2.11 3.14 4.46
N LYS A 56 -2.57 2.86 5.67
CA LYS A 56 -3.92 2.32 5.89
C LYS A 56 -4.99 3.26 5.38
N LYS A 57 -4.84 4.56 5.63
CA LYS A 57 -5.80 5.55 5.14
C LYS A 57 -5.84 5.59 3.62
N ALA A 58 -4.69 5.53 2.97
CA ALA A 58 -4.63 5.55 1.52
C ALA A 58 -5.35 4.34 0.91
N VAL A 59 -5.13 3.16 1.47
CA VAL A 59 -5.80 1.94 1.02
C VAL A 59 -7.30 2.03 1.26
N LYS A 60 -7.71 2.55 2.40
CA LYS A 60 -9.12 2.69 2.74
C LYS A 60 -9.83 3.65 1.79
N LYS A 61 -9.16 4.72 1.36
CA LYS A 61 -9.73 5.65 0.39
C LYS A 61 -9.98 4.97 -0.95
N ALA A 62 -9.20 3.97 -1.29
CA ALA A 62 -9.41 3.19 -2.50
C ALA A 62 -10.57 2.20 -2.37
N GLY A 63 -11.11 2.04 -1.16
CA GLY A 63 -12.25 1.14 -0.91
C GLY A 63 -11.84 -0.24 -0.40
N TYR A 64 -10.62 -0.38 0.11
CA TYR A 64 -10.09 -1.67 0.58
C TYR A 64 -9.64 -1.56 2.02
N THR A 65 -9.36 -2.71 2.64
CA THR A 65 -8.93 -2.76 4.03
C THR A 65 -7.53 -3.34 4.13
N THR A 66 -6.69 -2.67 4.89
CA THR A 66 -5.35 -3.18 5.19
C THR A 66 -5.39 -3.91 6.53
N THR A 67 -5.05 -5.20 6.52
CA THR A 67 -5.04 -6.01 7.75
C THR A 67 -3.75 -5.85 8.54
N SER A 68 -2.62 -5.63 7.85
CA SER A 68 -1.37 -5.39 8.54
C SER A 68 -0.42 -4.61 7.64
N VAL A 69 0.47 -3.86 8.26
CA VAL A 69 1.51 -3.12 7.56
C VAL A 69 2.81 -3.34 8.30
N GLN A 70 3.86 -3.67 7.57
CA GLN A 70 5.19 -3.86 8.13
C GLN A 70 6.17 -2.96 7.39
N PHE A 71 7.06 -2.33 8.14
CA PHE A 71 8.13 -1.53 7.56
C PHE A 71 9.47 -2.19 7.77
N GLU A 72 10.27 -2.22 6.73
CA GLU A 72 11.62 -2.73 6.79
C GLU A 72 12.60 -1.66 6.35
N ASN A 73 13.69 -1.52 7.08
CA ASN A 73 14.76 -0.61 6.70
C ASN A 73 15.73 -1.35 5.76
N ASN A 74 16.04 -0.70 4.67
CA ASN A 74 17.04 -1.21 3.76
C ASN A 74 18.44 -0.80 4.21
#